data_acedf182b393a14b7872f979a8ee772c
#
_entry.id   acedf182b393a14b7872f979a8ee772c
#
_cell.length_a   1.000
_cell.length_b   1.000
_cell.length_c   1.000
_cell.angle_alpha   90.00
_cell.angle_beta   90.00
_cell.angle_gamma   90.00
#
_symmetry.space_group_name_H-M   'P 1'
#
loop_
_entity.id
_entity.type
_entity.pdbx_description
1 polymer ?
#
loop_
_entity_poly.entity_id
_entity_poly.type
_entity_poly.pdbx_seq_one_letter_code
_entity_poly.pdbx_strand_id
1 'polypeptide(L)'
;MEVLNLFSVILDLLAWTALIRLLYCPGLKFDLRFWSYITLIAVIEQIFVYQDKILEAVAILTVLYPLVLILLIPVEKKILKFVHSLIIIQFLFIPANMISLLAGMVGLDIDITVTVLYAIIDIIILTFCHKNYEKAIHNIRIIG
;
A
#
# COMPACT_ATOMS: atom_id res chain seq x y z
N MET A 1 2.48 -13.54 16.31
CA MET A 1 2.21 -12.09 16.21
C MET A 1 3.10 -11.42 15.17
N GLU A 2 4.41 -11.65 15.22
CA GLU A 2 5.35 -11.06 14.25
C GLU A 2 5.10 -11.48 12.80
N VAL A 3 4.80 -12.76 12.57
CA VAL A 3 4.47 -13.28 11.23
C VAL A 3 3.20 -12.62 10.70
N LEU A 4 2.20 -12.44 11.56
CA LEU A 4 0.94 -11.80 11.18
C LEU A 4 1.16 -10.33 10.81
N ASN A 5 1.99 -9.61 11.57
CA ASN A 5 2.33 -8.22 11.28
C ASN A 5 3.07 -8.11 9.94
N LEU A 6 4.03 -8.98 9.69
CA LEU A 6 4.75 -9.00 8.41
C LEU A 6 3.79 -9.25 7.24
N PHE A 7 2.86 -10.19 7.41
CA PHE A 7 1.87 -10.51 6.39
C PHE A 7 0.96 -9.31 6.11
N SER A 8 0.53 -8.61 7.18
CA SER A 8 -0.29 -7.41 7.07
C SER A 8 0.44 -6.29 6.30
N VAL A 9 1.72 -6.07 6.59
CA VAL A 9 2.53 -5.07 5.88
C VAL A 9 2.68 -5.42 4.41
N ILE A 10 2.94 -6.68 4.09
CA ILE A 10 3.03 -7.13 2.70
C ILE A 10 1.72 -6.89 1.98
N LEU A 11 0.60 -7.17 2.62
CA LEU A 11 -0.73 -6.93 2.04
C LEU A 11 -0.97 -5.44 1.77
N ASP A 12 -0.59 -4.56 2.71
CA ASP A 12 -0.66 -3.12 2.53
C ASP A 12 0.16 -2.66 1.31
N LEU A 13 1.39 -3.12 1.22
CA LEU A 13 2.28 -2.76 0.11
C LEU A 13 1.75 -3.26 -1.23
N LEU A 14 1.19 -4.46 -1.27
CA LEU A 14 0.56 -5.00 -2.48
C LEU A 14 -0.62 -4.15 -2.92
N ALA A 15 -1.49 -3.76 -1.98
CA ALA A 15 -2.65 -2.94 -2.29
C ALA A 15 -2.25 -1.58 -2.84
N TRP A 16 -1.30 -0.91 -2.19
CA TRP A 16 -0.81 0.39 -2.62
C TRP A 16 -0.14 0.32 -3.99
N THR A 17 0.62 -0.73 -4.23
CA THR A 17 1.27 -0.92 -5.52
C THR A 17 0.27 -1.22 -6.63
N ALA A 18 -0.73 -2.06 -6.34
CA ALA A 18 -1.79 -2.32 -7.31
C ALA A 18 -2.52 -1.04 -7.70
N LEU A 19 -2.78 -0.17 -6.73
CA LEU A 19 -3.43 1.11 -6.96
C LEU A 19 -2.57 2.04 -7.81
N ILE A 20 -1.28 2.17 -7.49
CA ILE A 20 -0.34 2.99 -8.25
C ILE A 20 -0.20 2.45 -9.68
N ARG A 21 -0.12 1.14 -9.83
CA ARG A 21 -0.06 0.50 -11.15
C ARG A 21 -1.31 0.83 -11.97
N LEU A 22 -2.48 0.70 -11.37
CA LEU A 22 -3.74 0.97 -12.07
C LEU A 22 -3.83 2.44 -12.52
N LEU A 23 -3.43 3.36 -11.65
CA LEU A 23 -3.56 4.79 -11.92
C LEU A 23 -2.53 5.31 -12.92
N TYR A 24 -1.28 4.83 -12.86
CA TYR A 24 -0.17 5.46 -13.56
C TYR A 24 0.55 4.56 -14.55
N CYS A 25 0.56 3.26 -14.33
CA CYS A 25 1.32 2.34 -15.18
C CYS A 25 0.64 0.96 -15.26
N PRO A 26 -0.48 0.84 -15.99
CA PRO A 26 -1.21 -0.44 -16.07
C PRO A 26 -0.39 -1.59 -16.65
N GLY A 27 0.65 -1.29 -17.44
CA GLY A 27 1.51 -2.31 -18.04
C GLY A 27 2.59 -2.86 -17.12
N LEU A 28 2.71 -2.36 -15.89
CA LEU A 28 3.71 -2.84 -14.94
C LEU A 28 3.42 -4.29 -14.53
N LYS A 29 4.43 -5.14 -14.67
CA LYS A 29 4.30 -6.57 -14.32
C LYS A 29 4.83 -6.83 -12.91
N PHE A 30 4.12 -7.70 -12.17
CA PHE A 30 4.58 -8.20 -10.88
C PHE A 30 5.57 -9.34 -11.10
N ASP A 31 6.83 -9.00 -11.39
CA ASP A 31 7.89 -9.97 -11.58
C ASP A 31 8.64 -10.25 -10.26
N LEU A 32 9.69 -11.09 -10.34
CA LEU A 32 10.48 -11.46 -9.17
C LEU A 32 11.15 -10.24 -8.50
N ARG A 33 11.61 -9.26 -9.30
CA ARG A 33 12.23 -8.02 -8.76
C ARG A 33 11.25 -7.26 -7.90
N PHE A 34 10.01 -7.21 -8.35
CA PHE A 34 8.94 -6.52 -7.66
C PHE A 34 8.63 -7.17 -6.32
N TRP A 35 8.45 -8.50 -6.31
CA TRP A 35 8.21 -9.26 -5.09
C TRP A 35 9.38 -9.15 -4.12
N SER A 36 10.62 -9.18 -4.63
CA SER A 36 11.82 -8.98 -3.81
C SER A 36 11.84 -7.62 -3.16
N TYR A 37 11.46 -6.57 -3.91
CA TYR A 37 11.40 -5.22 -3.39
C TYR A 37 10.36 -5.08 -2.27
N ILE A 38 9.16 -5.62 -2.47
CA ILE A 38 8.10 -5.60 -1.46
C ILE A 38 8.57 -6.31 -0.19
N THR A 39 9.14 -7.49 -0.33
CA THR A 39 9.62 -8.28 0.81
C THR A 39 10.73 -7.54 1.55
N LEU A 40 11.67 -6.96 0.83
CA LEU A 40 12.78 -6.21 1.44
C LEU A 40 12.26 -5.03 2.27
N ILE A 41 11.36 -4.24 1.72
CA ILE A 41 10.79 -3.08 2.43
C ILE A 41 10.00 -3.53 3.65
N ALA A 42 9.21 -4.61 3.53
CA ALA A 42 8.45 -5.15 4.65
C ALA A 42 9.36 -5.61 5.78
N VAL A 43 10.46 -6.30 5.45
CA VAL A 43 11.42 -6.77 6.46
C VAL A 43 12.11 -5.59 7.13
N ILE A 44 12.54 -4.58 6.37
CA ILE A 44 13.19 -3.39 6.93
C ILE A 44 12.23 -2.67 7.89
N GLU A 45 10.98 -2.52 7.49
CA GLU A 45 9.97 -1.88 8.34
C GLU A 45 9.79 -2.66 9.64
N GLN A 46 9.70 -3.99 9.59
CA GLN A 46 9.54 -4.81 10.78
C GLN A 46 10.76 -4.74 11.70
N ILE A 47 11.97 -4.59 11.16
CA ILE A 47 13.16 -4.39 11.96
C ILE A 47 13.07 -3.10 12.76
N PHE A 48 12.60 -2.01 12.15
CA PHE A 48 12.43 -0.73 12.85
C PHE A 48 11.33 -0.82 13.90
N VAL A 49 10.23 -1.52 13.63
CA VAL A 49 9.18 -1.75 14.62
C VAL A 49 9.71 -2.53 15.81
N TYR A 50 10.52 -3.57 15.56
CA TYR A 50 11.11 -4.38 16.60
C TYR A 50 12.06 -3.57 17.50
N GLN A 51 12.71 -2.55 16.96
CA GLN A 51 13.60 -1.65 17.69
C GLN A 51 12.87 -0.48 18.33
N ASP A 52 11.54 -0.51 18.39
CA ASP A 52 10.68 0.56 18.91
C ASP A 52 10.81 1.89 18.14
N LYS A 53 11.29 1.84 16.91
CA LYS A 53 11.39 3.01 16.03
C LYS A 53 10.14 3.09 15.14
N ILE A 54 8.99 3.26 15.77
CA ILE A 54 7.68 3.20 15.08
C ILE A 54 7.53 4.34 14.08
N LEU A 55 7.99 5.54 14.44
CA LEU A 55 7.88 6.70 13.55
C LEU A 55 8.66 6.49 12.26
N GLU A 56 9.89 5.96 12.36
CA GLU A 56 10.72 5.63 11.21
C GLU A 56 10.10 4.52 10.36
N ALA A 57 9.51 3.50 11.01
CA ALA A 57 8.82 2.42 10.31
C ALA A 57 7.64 2.95 9.50
N VAL A 58 6.82 3.82 10.09
CA VAL A 58 5.69 4.45 9.40
C VAL A 58 6.18 5.29 8.22
N ALA A 59 7.27 6.05 8.40
CA ALA A 59 7.84 6.86 7.33
C ALA A 59 8.33 5.99 6.16
N ILE A 60 8.94 4.84 6.44
CA ILE A 60 9.39 3.91 5.40
C ILE A 60 8.20 3.43 4.56
N LEU A 61 7.12 3.02 5.21
CA LEU A 61 5.95 2.53 4.48
C LEU A 61 5.22 3.64 3.72
N THR A 62 4.99 4.78 4.36
CA THR A 62 4.10 5.80 3.80
C THR A 62 4.78 6.74 2.83
N VAL A 63 6.09 6.96 2.96
CA VAL A 63 6.82 7.92 2.15
C VAL A 63 7.86 7.24 1.26
N LEU A 64 8.75 6.45 1.84
CA LEU A 64 9.88 5.88 1.10
C LEU A 64 9.42 4.87 0.05
N TYR A 65 8.50 3.98 0.39
CA TYR A 65 8.06 2.94 -0.54
C TYR A 65 7.37 3.52 -1.78
N PRO A 66 6.36 4.41 -1.65
CA PRO A 66 5.75 5.02 -2.83
C PRO A 66 6.72 5.88 -3.63
N LEU A 67 7.64 6.59 -2.96
CA LEU A 67 8.62 7.42 -3.64
C LEU A 67 9.52 6.59 -4.54
N VAL A 68 10.13 5.53 -3.99
CA VAL A 68 11.01 4.66 -4.76
C VAL A 68 10.25 3.96 -5.87
N LEU A 69 9.03 3.50 -5.59
CA LEU A 69 8.20 2.85 -6.60
C LEU A 69 7.93 3.77 -7.78
N ILE A 70 7.55 5.02 -7.53
CA ILE A 70 7.27 5.98 -8.60
C ILE A 70 8.54 6.36 -9.37
N LEU A 71 9.68 6.43 -8.69
CA LEU A 71 10.96 6.68 -9.37
C LEU A 71 11.35 5.52 -10.30
N LEU A 72 10.95 4.29 -9.97
CA LEU A 72 11.29 3.10 -10.75
C LEU A 72 10.36 2.86 -11.95
N ILE A 73 9.12 3.34 -11.90
CA ILE A 73 8.18 3.14 -13.00
C ILE A 73 8.35 4.20 -14.09
N PRO A 74 8.08 3.85 -15.37
CA PRO A 74 8.25 4.78 -16.49
C PRO A 74 7.06 5.75 -16.61
N VAL A 75 6.99 6.75 -15.76
CA VAL A 75 5.94 7.77 -15.78
C VAL A 75 6.54 9.17 -15.83
N GLU A 76 5.80 10.12 -16.39
CA GLU A 76 6.16 11.53 -16.40
C GLU A 76 5.68 12.23 -15.15
N LYS A 77 6.28 13.38 -14.84
CA LYS A 77 5.91 14.23 -13.68
C LYS A 77 5.88 13.42 -12.38
N LYS A 78 7.01 12.75 -12.09
CA LYS A 78 7.10 11.81 -10.96
C LYS A 78 6.77 12.44 -9.62
N ILE A 79 7.22 13.67 -9.37
CA ILE A 79 6.94 14.36 -8.09
C ILE A 79 5.46 14.59 -7.90
N LEU A 80 4.77 15.06 -8.95
CA LEU A 80 3.33 15.29 -8.90
C LEU A 80 2.56 14.00 -8.63
N LYS A 81 2.94 12.91 -9.31
CA LYS A 81 2.30 11.61 -9.13
C LYS A 81 2.60 11.02 -7.75
N PHE A 82 3.79 11.26 -7.23
CA PHE A 82 4.13 10.85 -5.86
C PHE A 82 3.22 11.54 -4.84
N VAL A 83 3.09 12.86 -4.91
CA VAL A 83 2.23 13.62 -4.01
C VAL A 83 0.77 13.18 -4.16
N HIS A 84 0.30 13.01 -5.38
CA HIS A 84 -1.06 12.56 -5.66
C HIS A 84 -1.32 11.17 -5.07
N SER A 85 -0.39 10.23 -5.24
CA SER A 85 -0.54 8.88 -4.69
C SER A 85 -0.54 8.88 -3.17
N LEU A 86 0.29 9.71 -2.53
CA LEU A 86 0.26 9.86 -1.07
C LEU A 86 -1.10 10.33 -0.58
N ILE A 87 -1.66 11.35 -1.23
CA ILE A 87 -2.96 11.89 -0.85
C ILE A 87 -4.04 10.82 -0.98
N ILE A 88 -4.08 10.09 -2.08
CA ILE A 88 -5.07 9.04 -2.31
C ILE A 88 -4.95 7.93 -1.27
N ILE A 89 -3.75 7.44 -1.02
CA ILE A 89 -3.52 6.36 -0.05
C ILE A 89 -3.96 6.79 1.34
N GLN A 90 -3.54 7.97 1.79
CA GLN A 90 -3.93 8.46 3.11
C GLN A 90 -5.44 8.65 3.21
N PHE A 91 -6.06 9.18 2.17
CA PHE A 91 -7.51 9.41 2.16
C PHE A 91 -8.30 8.11 2.28
N LEU A 92 -7.84 7.03 1.62
CA LEU A 92 -8.50 5.73 1.68
C LEU A 92 -8.44 5.10 3.08
N PHE A 93 -7.41 5.39 3.85
CA PHE A 93 -7.23 4.80 5.18
C PHE A 93 -7.74 5.67 6.32
N ILE A 94 -8.18 6.92 6.07
CA ILE A 94 -8.75 7.80 7.09
C ILE A 94 -9.94 7.16 7.80
N PRO A 95 -10.94 6.56 7.11
CA PRO A 95 -12.07 5.94 7.80
C PRO A 95 -11.66 4.82 8.76
N ALA A 96 -10.68 4.00 8.36
CA ALA A 96 -10.18 2.92 9.22
C ALA A 96 -9.55 3.47 10.50
N ASN A 97 -8.76 4.54 10.39
CA ASN A 97 -8.13 5.17 11.53
C ASN A 97 -9.17 5.78 12.49
N MET A 98 -10.20 6.44 11.94
CA MET A 98 -11.27 7.03 12.75
C MET A 98 -12.07 5.97 13.49
N ILE A 99 -12.46 4.89 12.80
CA ILE A 99 -13.21 3.78 13.40
C ILE A 99 -12.36 3.13 14.49
N SER A 100 -11.05 2.97 14.28
CA SER A 100 -10.15 2.37 15.27
C SER A 100 -10.05 3.22 16.53
N LEU A 101 -10.00 4.55 16.39
CA LEU A 101 -10.01 5.46 17.55
C LEU A 101 -11.33 5.34 18.33
N LEU A 102 -12.46 5.30 17.65
CA LEU A 102 -13.76 5.12 18.29
C LEU A 102 -13.84 3.76 19.00
N ALA A 103 -13.33 2.71 18.38
CA ALA A 103 -13.28 1.38 19.00
C ALA A 103 -12.44 1.39 20.26
N GLY A 104 -11.31 2.09 20.27
CA GLY A 104 -10.47 2.27 21.45
C GLY A 104 -11.19 2.97 22.58
N MET A 105 -12.04 3.96 22.26
CA MET A 105 -12.83 4.67 23.26
C MET A 105 -13.89 3.76 23.92
N VAL A 106 -14.33 2.72 23.25
CA VAL A 106 -15.30 1.74 23.78
C VAL A 106 -14.60 0.58 24.49
N GLY A 107 -13.27 0.57 24.54
CA GLY A 107 -12.51 -0.45 25.26
C GLY A 107 -11.99 -1.59 24.39
N LEU A 108 -12.14 -1.51 23.07
CA LEU A 108 -11.58 -2.50 22.13
C LEU A 108 -10.09 -2.22 21.90
N ASP A 109 -9.36 -3.26 21.52
CA ASP A 109 -7.92 -3.13 21.20
C ASP A 109 -7.74 -2.36 19.90
N ILE A 110 -7.09 -1.20 19.96
CA ILE A 110 -6.86 -0.34 18.80
C ILE A 110 -6.00 -1.04 17.77
N ASP A 111 -4.92 -1.71 18.18
CA ASP A 111 -3.98 -2.36 17.27
C ASP A 111 -4.65 -3.47 16.45
N ILE A 112 -5.44 -4.31 17.10
CA ILE A 112 -6.18 -5.38 16.44
C ILE A 112 -7.21 -4.78 15.47
N THR A 113 -7.93 -3.75 15.90
CA THR A 113 -8.96 -3.10 15.09
C THR A 113 -8.33 -2.44 13.84
N VAL A 114 -7.22 -1.72 14.00
CA VAL A 114 -6.48 -1.13 12.88
C VAL A 114 -6.04 -2.21 11.89
N THR A 115 -5.44 -3.29 12.39
CA THR A 115 -4.93 -4.37 11.54
C THR A 115 -6.06 -5.01 10.72
N VAL A 116 -7.19 -5.30 11.36
CA VAL A 116 -8.36 -5.91 10.68
C VAL A 116 -8.94 -4.95 9.64
N LEU A 117 -9.12 -3.68 9.98
CA LEU A 117 -9.70 -2.70 9.06
C LEU A 117 -8.78 -2.43 7.88
N TYR A 118 -7.48 -2.34 8.10
CA TYR A 118 -6.51 -2.18 7.01
C TYR A 118 -6.52 -3.38 6.09
N ALA A 119 -6.60 -4.60 6.63
CA ALA A 119 -6.70 -5.80 5.82
C ALA A 119 -7.96 -5.80 4.95
N ILE A 120 -9.10 -5.37 5.49
CA ILE A 120 -10.35 -5.26 4.75
C ILE A 120 -10.22 -4.24 3.62
N ILE A 121 -9.67 -3.06 3.90
CA ILE A 121 -9.45 -2.02 2.89
C ILE A 121 -8.49 -2.52 1.81
N ASP A 122 -7.41 -3.19 2.18
CA ASP A 122 -6.44 -3.74 1.23
C ASP A 122 -7.09 -4.76 0.29
N ILE A 123 -7.93 -5.64 0.82
CA ILE A 123 -8.66 -6.63 0.01
C ILE A 123 -9.62 -5.92 -0.94
N ILE A 124 -10.32 -4.89 -0.48
CA ILE A 124 -11.22 -4.10 -1.34
C ILE A 124 -10.42 -3.43 -2.46
N ILE A 125 -9.30 -2.81 -2.14
CA ILE A 125 -8.43 -2.14 -3.12
C ILE A 125 -7.91 -3.16 -4.14
N LEU A 126 -7.42 -4.30 -3.69
CA LEU A 126 -6.89 -5.34 -4.58
C LEU A 126 -7.97 -5.88 -5.51
N THR A 127 -9.16 -6.12 -5.00
CA THR A 127 -10.30 -6.60 -5.80
C THR A 127 -10.70 -5.56 -6.86
N PHE A 128 -10.80 -4.30 -6.45
CA PHE A 128 -11.12 -3.19 -7.36
C PHE A 128 -10.06 -3.05 -8.44
N CYS A 129 -8.78 -3.08 -8.06
CA CYS A 129 -7.67 -2.94 -9.00
C CYS A 129 -7.61 -4.10 -9.97
N HIS A 130 -7.82 -5.32 -9.51
CA HIS A 130 -7.83 -6.51 -10.37
C HIS A 130 -8.93 -6.41 -11.43
N LYS A 131 -10.13 -6.04 -11.01
CA LYS A 131 -11.28 -5.89 -11.90
C LYS A 131 -11.06 -4.81 -12.96
N ASN A 132 -10.54 -3.66 -12.53
CA ASN A 132 -10.34 -2.53 -13.45
C ASN A 132 -9.03 -2.62 -14.23
N TYR A 133 -8.05 -3.37 -13.74
CA TYR A 133 -6.80 -3.62 -14.45
C TYR A 133 -7.02 -4.34 -15.75
N GLU A 134 -7.88 -5.36 -15.78
CA GLU A 134 -8.22 -6.07 -17.01
C GLU A 134 -8.85 -5.14 -18.04
N LYS A 135 -9.75 -4.25 -17.60
CA LYS A 135 -10.34 -3.24 -18.48
C LYS A 135 -9.30 -2.26 -19.01
N ALA A 136 -8.38 -1.80 -18.16
CA ALA A 136 -7.34 -0.87 -18.57
C ALA A 136 -6.41 -1.48 -19.60
N ILE A 137 -5.99 -2.73 -19.42
CA ILE A 137 -5.16 -3.46 -20.37
C ILE A 137 -5.90 -3.67 -21.67
N HIS A 138 -7.17 -4.04 -21.61
CA HIS A 138 -8.02 -4.24 -22.80
C HIS A 138 -8.13 -2.94 -23.62
N ASN A 139 -8.38 -1.82 -22.95
CA ASN A 139 -8.47 -0.51 -23.60
C ASN A 139 -7.14 -0.11 -24.26
N ILE A 140 -6.02 -0.36 -23.62
CA ILE A 140 -4.69 -0.08 -24.18
C ILE A 140 -4.48 -0.92 -25.45
N ARG A 141 -4.89 -2.18 -25.46
CA ARG A 141 -4.75 -3.05 -26.63
C ARG A 141 -5.63 -2.60 -27.78
N ILE A 142 -6.82 -2.07 -27.51
CA ILE A 142 -7.72 -1.55 -28.54
C ILE A 142 -7.18 -0.26 -29.16
N ILE A 143 -6.65 0.63 -28.31
CA ILE A 143 -6.13 1.94 -28.74
C ILE A 143 -4.75 1.81 -29.38
N GLY A 144 -3.94 0.93 -28.89
CA GLY A 144 -2.59 0.70 -29.37
C GLY A 144 -2.48 -0.42 -30.34
#